data_55197740cf68e4f1671e8e2fb2244013
#
_entry.id   55197740cf68e4f1671e8e2fb2244013
#
_cell.length_a   1.000
_cell.length_b   1.000
_cell.length_c   1.000
_cell.angle_alpha   90.00
_cell.angle_beta   90.00
_cell.angle_gamma   90.00
#
_symmetry.space_group_name_H-M   'P 1'
#
loop_
_entity.id
_entity.type
_entity.pdbx_description
1 polymer ?
#
loop_
_entity_poly.entity_id
_entity_poly.type
_entity_poly.pdbx_seq_one_letter_code
_entity_poly.pdbx_strand_id
1 'polypeptide(L)'
;MVVFELTDACNQACKFCYNHFKGASGYCTPEPPDFRVAERTLKKLLNEASIASLSLSGGEPMLMPRIHDLVFKARFAGSNVNVLTNGTLLKDDDIAIFNDIGVAMIQIPILSTDAATHDALTSLSGSWERATAAARKVAATRAGWLAPVLILTHQNLATIEPTLELYAELGATNILVNRFNIGGLGIGNARELVMSHAELREAFARANAKLQQLNLRAHSGVCTPMCVLNPKEYSNITFTHCTTDLRSRPLTVNYRGDVRFCNHSPRVLGNIHQESLDAILERSQSDGYFASRPAECASCTLWERCRGGCRAASEQLYGTFDRVDPVLSTDN
;
A
#
# COMPACT_ATOMS: atom_id res chain seq x y z
N MET A 1 -5.22 -8.85 -9.89
CA MET A 1 -4.33 -8.73 -8.71
C MET A 1 -5.18 -8.71 -7.44
N VAL A 2 -4.77 -9.44 -6.39
CA VAL A 2 -5.44 -9.42 -5.08
C VAL A 2 -4.42 -9.10 -4.00
N VAL A 3 -4.80 -8.26 -3.04
CA VAL A 3 -4.10 -8.09 -1.77
C VAL A 3 -4.77 -9.00 -0.75
N PHE A 4 -4.03 -9.93 -0.18
CA PHE A 4 -4.53 -10.81 0.86
C PHE A 4 -3.96 -10.39 2.22
N GLU A 5 -4.82 -9.87 3.08
CA GLU A 5 -4.45 -9.44 4.42
C GLU A 5 -4.49 -10.63 5.37
N LEU A 6 -3.30 -11.04 5.81
CA LEU A 6 -3.11 -12.23 6.63
C LEU A 6 -3.53 -12.01 8.09
N THR A 7 -3.47 -10.78 8.58
CA THR A 7 -3.70 -10.44 9.98
C THR A 7 -3.92 -8.94 10.13
N ASP A 8 -4.64 -8.55 11.17
CA ASP A 8 -4.76 -7.15 11.60
C ASP A 8 -3.61 -6.76 12.55
N ALA A 9 -2.89 -7.74 13.12
CA ALA A 9 -1.76 -7.52 14.02
C ALA A 9 -0.55 -6.91 13.29
N CYS A 10 0.14 -6.01 13.97
CA CYS A 10 1.38 -5.40 13.50
C CYS A 10 2.25 -5.03 14.71
N ASN A 11 3.54 -5.19 14.57
CA ASN A 11 4.52 -4.80 15.57
C ASN A 11 4.91 -3.30 15.49
N GLN A 12 4.27 -2.52 14.60
CA GLN A 12 4.45 -1.07 14.47
C GLN A 12 3.11 -0.34 14.55
N ALA A 13 3.17 0.93 14.98
CA ALA A 13 2.05 1.87 15.01
C ALA A 13 2.35 3.10 14.15
N CYS A 14 2.72 2.86 12.88
CA CYS A 14 3.15 3.91 11.96
C CYS A 14 2.15 5.06 11.90
N LYS A 15 2.62 6.30 12.09
CA LYS A 15 1.81 7.50 12.04
C LYS A 15 1.04 7.67 10.73
N PHE A 16 1.61 7.19 9.62
CA PHE A 16 1.04 7.26 8.27
C PHE A 16 0.17 6.05 7.89
N CYS A 17 -0.03 5.09 8.79
CA CYS A 17 -0.74 3.85 8.47
C CYS A 17 -2.20 4.13 8.09
N TYR A 18 -2.56 3.77 6.87
CA TYR A 18 -3.89 3.96 6.29
C TYR A 18 -4.85 2.81 6.57
N ASN A 19 -4.38 1.71 7.17
CA ASN A 19 -5.20 0.53 7.40
C ASN A 19 -6.39 0.88 8.30
N HIS A 20 -7.62 0.72 7.76
CA HIS A 20 -8.86 1.12 8.42
C HIS A 20 -9.08 0.41 9.77
N PHE A 21 -8.58 -0.81 9.93
CA PHE A 21 -8.66 -1.56 11.18
C PHE A 21 -7.73 -1.03 12.28
N LYS A 22 -6.88 -0.05 11.95
CA LYS A 22 -6.05 0.72 12.90
C LYS A 22 -6.62 2.14 13.14
N GLY A 23 -7.91 2.36 12.91
CA GLY A 23 -8.53 3.68 12.96
C GLY A 23 -8.63 4.31 14.34
N ALA A 24 -9.33 5.45 14.41
CA ALA A 24 -9.38 6.39 15.54
C ALA A 24 -9.93 5.83 16.89
N SER A 25 -10.53 4.67 16.91
CA SER A 25 -11.00 3.99 18.14
C SER A 25 -9.89 3.40 19.01
N GLY A 26 -8.63 3.68 18.66
CA GLY A 26 -7.45 3.12 19.31
C GLY A 26 -7.04 1.79 18.68
N TYR A 27 -5.73 1.51 18.75
CA TYR A 27 -5.17 0.24 18.37
C TYR A 27 -5.62 -0.80 19.39
N CYS A 28 -6.74 -1.49 19.11
CA CYS A 28 -7.06 -2.70 19.85
C CYS A 28 -5.94 -3.68 19.61
N THR A 29 -5.38 -4.28 20.65
CA THR A 29 -4.42 -5.37 20.50
C THR A 29 -5.11 -6.44 19.67
N PRO A 30 -4.73 -6.61 18.39
CA PRO A 30 -5.44 -7.55 17.55
C PRO A 30 -5.18 -8.97 18.06
N GLU A 31 -6.13 -9.84 17.82
CA GLU A 31 -5.94 -11.26 18.10
C GLU A 31 -4.68 -11.78 17.42
N PRO A 32 -3.96 -12.72 18.03
CA PRO A 32 -2.82 -13.37 17.40
C PRO A 32 -3.23 -13.94 16.03
N PRO A 33 -2.37 -13.85 15.02
CA PRO A 33 -2.67 -14.40 13.69
C PRO A 33 -2.99 -15.89 13.75
N ASP A 34 -4.15 -16.29 13.21
CA ASP A 34 -4.56 -17.69 13.10
C ASP A 34 -4.25 -18.23 11.70
N PHE A 35 -3.21 -19.08 11.63
CA PHE A 35 -2.80 -19.73 10.38
C PHE A 35 -3.94 -20.54 9.73
N ARG A 36 -4.72 -21.29 10.53
CA ARG A 36 -5.76 -22.17 9.98
C ARG A 36 -6.90 -21.36 9.33
N VAL A 37 -7.25 -20.23 9.92
CA VAL A 37 -8.26 -19.33 9.36
C VAL A 37 -7.74 -18.73 8.05
N ALA A 38 -6.53 -18.18 8.06
CA ALA A 38 -5.92 -17.59 6.86
C ALA A 38 -5.72 -18.64 5.75
N GLU A 39 -5.27 -19.84 6.08
CA GLU A 39 -5.08 -20.94 5.12
C GLU A 39 -6.40 -21.35 4.46
N ARG A 40 -7.46 -21.51 5.24
CA ARG A 40 -8.79 -21.87 4.72
C ARG A 40 -9.32 -20.81 3.75
N THR A 41 -9.17 -19.55 4.13
CA THR A 41 -9.60 -18.42 3.29
C THR A 41 -8.77 -18.32 2.01
N LEU A 42 -7.46 -18.46 2.11
CA LEU A 42 -6.58 -18.48 0.93
C LEU A 42 -6.94 -19.62 -0.02
N LYS A 43 -7.13 -20.86 0.49
CA LYS A 43 -7.55 -21.99 -0.34
C LYS A 43 -8.86 -21.73 -1.06
N LYS A 44 -9.85 -21.17 -0.35
CA LYS A 44 -11.14 -20.84 -0.99
C LYS A 44 -10.95 -19.79 -2.08
N LEU A 45 -10.21 -18.73 -1.80
CA LEU A 45 -9.92 -17.67 -2.76
C LEU A 45 -9.25 -18.21 -4.04
N LEU A 46 -8.23 -19.06 -3.89
CA LEU A 46 -7.50 -19.67 -5.01
C LEU A 46 -8.33 -20.66 -5.80
N ASN A 47 -9.34 -21.30 -5.19
CA ASN A 47 -10.26 -22.18 -5.88
C ASN A 47 -11.35 -21.43 -6.66
N GLU A 48 -11.70 -20.22 -6.24
CA GLU A 48 -12.75 -19.41 -6.90
C GLU A 48 -12.23 -18.53 -8.02
N ALA A 49 -10.94 -18.17 -7.99
CA ALA A 49 -10.39 -17.24 -8.98
C ALA A 49 -8.96 -17.61 -9.38
N SER A 50 -8.68 -17.46 -10.68
CA SER A 50 -7.29 -17.48 -11.17
C SER A 50 -6.64 -16.13 -10.84
N ILE A 51 -5.73 -16.14 -9.86
CA ILE A 51 -5.08 -14.94 -9.36
C ILE A 51 -3.66 -14.86 -9.92
N ALA A 52 -3.48 -14.07 -10.98
CA ALA A 52 -2.17 -13.89 -11.59
C ALA A 52 -1.13 -13.24 -10.65
N SER A 53 -1.57 -12.32 -9.77
CA SER A 53 -0.69 -11.67 -8.79
C SER A 53 -1.39 -11.55 -7.44
N LEU A 54 -0.73 -12.07 -6.40
CA LEU A 54 -1.18 -12.05 -5.01
C LEU A 54 -0.15 -11.32 -4.15
N SER A 55 -0.58 -10.26 -3.47
CA SER A 55 0.26 -9.54 -2.51
C SER A 55 -0.16 -9.91 -1.10
N LEU A 56 0.73 -10.54 -0.34
CA LEU A 56 0.52 -10.85 1.07
C LEU A 56 0.84 -9.62 1.92
N SER A 57 -0.12 -9.19 2.72
CA SER A 57 -0.08 -7.96 3.51
C SER A 57 -0.88 -8.13 4.82
N GLY A 58 -1.40 -7.03 5.34
CA GLY A 58 -2.22 -6.94 6.55
C GLY A 58 -1.67 -5.88 7.49
N GLY A 59 -1.62 -6.16 8.79
CA GLY A 59 -0.79 -5.39 9.70
C GLY A 59 0.68 -5.63 9.37
N GLU A 60 1.26 -6.70 9.92
CA GLU A 60 2.59 -7.19 9.51
C GLU A 60 2.49 -8.68 9.16
N PRO A 61 2.68 -9.06 7.88
CA PRO A 61 2.52 -10.43 7.44
C PRO A 61 3.53 -11.40 8.08
N MET A 62 4.73 -10.92 8.47
CA MET A 62 5.73 -11.77 9.12
C MET A 62 5.36 -12.19 10.54
N LEU A 63 4.28 -11.65 11.12
CA LEU A 63 3.69 -12.16 12.37
C LEU A 63 2.87 -13.45 12.13
N MET A 64 2.47 -13.74 10.88
CA MET A 64 1.70 -14.93 10.56
C MET A 64 2.57 -16.18 10.73
N PRO A 65 2.26 -17.08 11.67
CA PRO A 65 3.01 -18.31 11.79
C PRO A 65 2.90 -19.13 10.49
N ARG A 66 3.99 -19.79 10.10
CA ARG A 66 4.02 -20.62 8.90
C ARG A 66 3.64 -19.86 7.60
N ILE A 67 3.98 -18.57 7.51
CA ILE A 67 3.70 -17.75 6.32
C ILE A 67 4.25 -18.40 5.04
N HIS A 68 5.37 -19.12 5.12
CA HIS A 68 5.99 -19.84 4.00
C HIS A 68 5.03 -20.86 3.37
N ASP A 69 4.20 -21.55 4.18
CA ASP A 69 3.21 -22.50 3.66
C ASP A 69 2.12 -21.80 2.85
N LEU A 70 1.72 -20.59 3.26
CA LEU A 70 0.74 -19.77 2.51
C LEU A 70 1.34 -19.29 1.19
N VAL A 71 2.59 -18.81 1.22
CA VAL A 71 3.34 -18.43 0.03
C VAL A 71 3.45 -19.61 -0.93
N PHE A 72 3.88 -20.76 -0.44
CA PHE A 72 4.02 -21.99 -1.25
C PHE A 72 2.69 -22.37 -1.93
N LYS A 73 1.59 -22.36 -1.17
CA LYS A 73 0.25 -22.69 -1.72
C LYS A 73 -0.16 -21.74 -2.84
N ALA A 74 0.06 -20.44 -2.65
CA ALA A 74 -0.26 -19.44 -3.66
C ALA A 74 0.61 -19.59 -4.91
N ARG A 75 1.92 -19.85 -4.74
CA ARG A 75 2.84 -20.12 -5.84
C ARG A 75 2.47 -21.41 -6.58
N PHE A 76 2.16 -22.46 -5.85
CA PHE A 76 1.72 -23.74 -6.43
C PHE A 76 0.42 -23.60 -7.24
N ALA A 77 -0.47 -22.70 -6.83
CA ALA A 77 -1.68 -22.35 -7.58
C ALA A 77 -1.41 -21.45 -8.80
N GLY A 78 -0.16 -21.11 -9.11
CA GLY A 78 0.24 -20.32 -10.27
C GLY A 78 0.29 -18.82 -10.06
N SER A 79 0.06 -18.31 -8.84
CA SER A 79 0.12 -16.87 -8.55
C SER A 79 1.56 -16.37 -8.49
N ASN A 80 1.83 -15.17 -9.01
CA ASN A 80 3.02 -14.41 -8.65
C ASN A 80 2.80 -13.79 -7.27
N VAL A 81 3.60 -14.20 -6.28
CA VAL A 81 3.43 -13.78 -4.88
C VAL A 81 4.39 -12.65 -4.55
N ASN A 82 3.85 -11.55 -4.00
CA ASN A 82 4.60 -10.45 -3.41
C ASN A 82 4.41 -10.46 -1.88
N VAL A 83 5.44 -10.09 -1.13
CA VAL A 83 5.36 -9.92 0.33
C VAL A 83 5.56 -8.45 0.66
N LEU A 84 4.57 -7.83 1.31
CA LEU A 84 4.55 -6.44 1.74
C LEU A 84 4.79 -6.39 3.24
N THR A 85 6.03 -6.21 3.67
CA THR A 85 6.46 -6.25 5.08
C THR A 85 7.14 -4.95 5.50
N ASN A 86 7.07 -4.61 6.78
CA ASN A 86 7.90 -3.52 7.33
C ASN A 86 9.38 -3.90 7.46
N GLY A 87 9.74 -5.15 7.21
CA GLY A 87 11.11 -5.66 7.20
C GLY A 87 11.72 -5.94 8.58
N THR A 88 11.11 -5.46 9.67
CA THR A 88 11.75 -5.52 11.01
C THR A 88 11.76 -6.92 11.64
N LEU A 89 10.95 -7.82 11.12
CA LEU A 89 10.85 -9.23 11.57
C LEU A 89 11.42 -10.22 10.54
N LEU A 90 11.83 -9.75 9.37
CA LEU A 90 12.31 -10.61 8.28
C LEU A 90 13.71 -11.15 8.61
N LYS A 91 13.84 -12.47 8.69
CA LYS A 91 15.07 -13.19 9.02
C LYS A 91 15.76 -13.73 7.77
N ASP A 92 17.02 -14.10 7.88
CA ASP A 92 17.80 -14.66 6.78
C ASP A 92 17.18 -15.95 6.24
N ASP A 93 16.69 -16.81 7.12
CA ASP A 93 16.01 -18.06 6.74
C ASP A 93 14.70 -17.75 5.95
N ASP A 94 13.95 -16.72 6.36
CA ASP A 94 12.75 -16.30 5.62
C ASP A 94 13.10 -15.86 4.20
N ILE A 95 14.17 -15.05 4.06
CA ILE A 95 14.65 -14.56 2.76
C ILE A 95 15.07 -15.73 1.87
N ALA A 96 15.83 -16.69 2.42
CA ALA A 96 16.26 -17.88 1.69
C ALA A 96 15.05 -18.70 1.21
N ILE A 97 14.11 -19.02 2.11
CA ILE A 97 12.90 -19.78 1.79
C ILE A 97 12.04 -19.04 0.75
N PHE A 98 11.84 -17.73 0.89
CA PHE A 98 11.08 -16.94 -0.09
C PHE A 98 11.74 -16.92 -1.46
N ASN A 99 13.08 -16.89 -1.53
CA ASN A 99 13.81 -17.01 -2.79
C ASN A 99 13.58 -18.39 -3.43
N ASP A 100 13.69 -19.47 -2.66
CA ASP A 100 13.54 -20.85 -3.13
C ASP A 100 12.10 -21.16 -3.61
N ILE A 101 11.09 -20.64 -2.91
CA ILE A 101 9.69 -20.74 -3.34
C ILE A 101 9.40 -19.87 -4.57
N GLY A 102 10.27 -18.88 -4.87
CA GLY A 102 10.11 -17.99 -6.00
C GLY A 102 9.13 -16.84 -5.74
N VAL A 103 9.18 -16.21 -4.56
CA VAL A 103 8.50 -14.93 -4.29
C VAL A 103 8.94 -13.92 -5.34
N ALA A 104 7.98 -13.23 -5.96
CA ALA A 104 8.28 -12.33 -7.08
C ALA A 104 8.93 -11.01 -6.61
N MET A 105 8.50 -10.49 -5.47
CA MET A 105 8.96 -9.21 -4.93
C MET A 105 8.78 -9.15 -3.42
N ILE A 106 9.73 -8.50 -2.72
CA ILE A 106 9.59 -8.12 -1.30
C ILE A 106 9.58 -6.60 -1.22
N GLN A 107 8.47 -6.06 -0.74
CA GLN A 107 8.28 -4.63 -0.57
C GLN A 107 8.60 -4.24 0.87
N ILE A 108 9.51 -3.25 1.05
CA ILE A 108 9.94 -2.76 2.37
C ILE A 108 9.91 -1.23 2.36
N PRO A 109 9.14 -0.57 3.25
CA PRO A 109 9.20 0.87 3.42
C PRO A 109 10.53 1.30 4.06
N ILE A 110 11.24 2.23 3.41
CA ILE A 110 12.37 2.96 3.97
C ILE A 110 12.07 4.45 3.77
N LEU A 111 11.67 5.12 4.84
CA LEU A 111 11.00 6.43 4.75
C LEU A 111 11.98 7.61 4.78
N SER A 112 13.21 7.35 5.19
CA SER A 112 14.27 8.35 5.35
C SER A 112 15.61 7.66 5.48
N THR A 113 16.69 8.33 5.12
CA THR A 113 18.06 7.95 5.51
C THR A 113 18.40 8.40 6.93
N ASP A 114 17.64 9.35 7.49
CA ASP A 114 17.73 9.70 8.91
C ASP A 114 16.94 8.70 9.75
N ALA A 115 17.66 7.94 10.60
CA ALA A 115 17.08 6.90 11.44
C ALA A 115 16.01 7.45 12.40
N ALA A 116 16.25 8.64 12.97
CA ALA A 116 15.33 9.25 13.91
C ALA A 116 13.99 9.60 13.24
N THR A 117 14.03 10.16 12.03
CA THR A 117 12.83 10.46 11.23
C THR A 117 12.06 9.19 10.86
N HIS A 118 12.76 8.13 10.41
CA HIS A 118 12.11 6.87 10.07
C HIS A 118 11.45 6.23 11.30
N ASP A 119 12.16 6.15 12.41
CA ASP A 119 11.66 5.56 13.66
C ASP A 119 10.48 6.35 14.23
N ALA A 120 10.52 7.68 14.14
CA ALA A 120 9.40 8.55 14.54
C ALA A 120 8.15 8.31 13.68
N LEU A 121 8.31 8.14 12.36
CA LEU A 121 7.22 7.85 11.43
C LEU A 121 6.63 6.46 11.65
N THR A 122 7.45 5.47 11.96
CA THR A 122 7.02 4.08 12.21
C THR A 122 6.58 3.83 13.64
N SER A 123 6.84 4.77 14.55
CA SER A 123 6.60 4.67 16.01
C SER A 123 7.27 3.44 16.63
N LEU A 124 8.48 3.11 16.15
CA LEU A 124 9.25 1.96 16.64
C LEU A 124 10.76 2.26 16.58
N SER A 125 11.37 2.45 17.74
CA SER A 125 12.82 2.66 17.86
C SER A 125 13.62 1.51 17.25
N GLY A 126 14.68 1.84 16.49
CA GLY A 126 15.51 0.88 15.77
C GLY A 126 14.80 0.21 14.58
N SER A 127 13.67 0.73 14.13
CA SER A 127 12.99 0.19 12.96
C SER A 127 13.77 0.47 11.67
N TRP A 128 14.40 1.64 11.58
CA TRP A 128 15.25 2.00 10.44
C TRP A 128 16.40 1.01 10.24
N GLU A 129 17.11 0.71 11.32
CA GLU A 129 18.26 -0.20 11.28
C GLU A 129 17.83 -1.60 10.83
N ARG A 130 16.74 -2.13 11.42
CA ARG A 130 16.21 -3.46 11.05
C ARG A 130 15.67 -3.51 9.63
N ALA A 131 14.90 -2.51 9.21
CA ALA A 131 14.32 -2.47 7.87
C ALA A 131 15.41 -2.33 6.78
N THR A 132 16.41 -1.45 7.01
CA THR A 132 17.51 -1.28 6.05
C THR A 132 18.44 -2.49 6.01
N ALA A 133 18.70 -3.15 7.14
CA ALA A 133 19.44 -4.42 7.17
C ALA A 133 18.72 -5.52 6.37
N ALA A 134 17.41 -5.67 6.56
CA ALA A 134 16.59 -6.61 5.79
C ALA A 134 16.60 -6.26 4.29
N ALA A 135 16.43 -4.99 3.94
CA ALA A 135 16.46 -4.53 2.55
C ALA A 135 17.80 -4.83 1.86
N ARG A 136 18.94 -4.60 2.53
CA ARG A 136 20.27 -4.96 2.03
C ARG A 136 20.41 -6.46 1.74
N LYS A 137 19.92 -7.30 2.63
CA LYS A 137 19.95 -8.77 2.45
C LYS A 137 19.06 -9.22 1.29
N VAL A 138 17.83 -8.70 1.19
CA VAL A 138 16.92 -8.96 0.07
C VAL A 138 17.57 -8.56 -1.25
N ALA A 139 18.14 -7.35 -1.33
CA ALA A 139 18.81 -6.85 -2.52
C ALA A 139 20.03 -7.69 -2.91
N ALA A 140 20.83 -8.12 -1.93
CA ALA A 140 22.02 -8.96 -2.15
C ALA A 140 21.66 -10.40 -2.59
N THR A 141 20.49 -10.91 -2.17
CA THR A 141 20.06 -12.28 -2.52
C THR A 141 19.66 -12.38 -3.98
N ARG A 142 18.93 -11.39 -4.51
CA ARG A 142 18.50 -11.38 -5.92
C ARG A 142 18.27 -9.96 -6.42
N ALA A 143 18.94 -9.62 -7.54
CA ALA A 143 18.80 -8.31 -8.17
C ALA A 143 17.33 -8.01 -8.55
N GLY A 144 16.89 -6.79 -8.26
CA GLY A 144 15.52 -6.31 -8.56
C GLY A 144 14.41 -6.92 -7.70
N TRP A 145 14.75 -7.70 -6.67
CA TRP A 145 13.77 -8.35 -5.79
C TRP A 145 13.20 -7.42 -4.73
N LEU A 146 14.01 -6.47 -4.27
CA LEU A 146 13.59 -5.43 -3.35
C LEU A 146 12.74 -4.38 -4.07
N ALA A 147 11.59 -4.03 -3.47
CA ALA A 147 10.76 -2.90 -3.85
C ALA A 147 10.66 -1.93 -2.67
N PRO A 148 11.57 -0.95 -2.55
CA PRO A 148 11.50 0.02 -1.48
C PRO A 148 10.38 1.01 -1.71
N VAL A 149 9.77 1.48 -0.59
CA VAL A 149 8.66 2.44 -0.62
C VAL A 149 9.04 3.69 0.16
N LEU A 150 9.02 4.83 -0.52
CA LEU A 150 9.06 6.16 0.09
C LEU A 150 7.64 6.70 0.19
N ILE A 151 7.19 6.97 1.42
CA ILE A 151 5.94 7.69 1.65
C ILE A 151 6.33 9.12 2.01
N LEU A 152 6.01 10.04 1.10
CA LEU A 152 6.26 11.47 1.26
C LEU A 152 5.33 12.06 2.31
N THR A 153 5.89 12.69 3.31
CA THR A 153 5.22 13.40 4.40
C THR A 153 5.95 14.71 4.67
N HIS A 154 5.31 15.65 5.35
CA HIS A 154 5.98 16.88 5.78
C HIS A 154 7.28 16.59 6.60
N GLN A 155 7.31 15.48 7.36
CA GLN A 155 8.42 15.15 8.26
C GLN A 155 9.70 14.64 7.56
N ASN A 156 9.59 14.08 6.35
CA ASN A 156 10.75 13.50 5.64
C ASN A 156 11.16 14.24 4.36
N LEU A 157 10.66 15.45 4.15
CA LEU A 157 10.98 16.26 2.97
C LEU A 157 12.50 16.48 2.80
N ALA A 158 13.22 16.70 3.90
CA ALA A 158 14.67 16.97 3.87
C ALA A 158 15.50 15.79 3.36
N THR A 159 14.99 14.57 3.37
CA THR A 159 15.73 13.35 3.07
C THR A 159 15.27 12.63 1.80
N ILE A 160 14.47 13.27 0.93
CA ILE A 160 13.95 12.65 -0.30
C ILE A 160 15.09 12.16 -1.18
N GLU A 161 16.03 13.05 -1.54
CA GLU A 161 17.12 12.73 -2.45
C GLU A 161 18.06 11.65 -1.88
N PRO A 162 18.59 11.79 -0.65
CA PRO A 162 19.48 10.75 -0.10
C PRO A 162 18.75 9.41 0.10
N THR A 163 17.42 9.40 0.32
CA THR A 163 16.66 8.15 0.39
C THR A 163 16.58 7.46 -0.97
N LEU A 164 16.40 8.22 -2.05
CA LEU A 164 16.43 7.66 -3.41
C LEU A 164 17.83 7.22 -3.83
N GLU A 165 18.88 7.89 -3.36
CA GLU A 165 20.27 7.44 -3.53
C GLU A 165 20.52 6.10 -2.84
N LEU A 166 20.04 5.93 -1.61
CA LEU A 166 20.08 4.64 -0.92
C LEU A 166 19.35 3.54 -1.72
N TYR A 167 18.21 3.84 -2.34
CA TYR A 167 17.51 2.86 -3.19
C TYR A 167 18.33 2.44 -4.42
N ALA A 168 19.04 3.40 -5.03
CA ALA A 168 19.95 3.13 -6.13
C ALA A 168 21.14 2.26 -5.68
N GLU A 169 21.74 2.57 -4.53
CA GLU A 169 22.83 1.76 -3.92
C GLU A 169 22.39 0.32 -3.63
N LEU A 170 21.12 0.13 -3.27
CA LEU A 170 20.51 -1.19 -3.07
C LEU A 170 20.17 -1.89 -4.40
N GLY A 171 20.42 -1.28 -5.55
CA GLY A 171 20.09 -1.85 -6.86
C GLY A 171 18.59 -2.02 -7.09
N ALA A 172 17.76 -1.21 -6.42
CA ALA A 172 16.32 -1.30 -6.56
C ALA A 172 15.85 -0.79 -7.93
N THR A 173 15.01 -1.57 -8.60
CA THR A 173 14.40 -1.22 -9.90
C THR A 173 12.89 -1.01 -9.80
N ASN A 174 12.26 -1.54 -8.76
CA ASN A 174 10.82 -1.43 -8.49
C ASN A 174 10.57 -0.44 -7.34
N ILE A 175 10.73 0.85 -7.59
CA ILE A 175 10.64 1.91 -6.58
C ILE A 175 9.21 2.43 -6.50
N LEU A 176 8.69 2.57 -5.27
CA LEU A 176 7.43 3.26 -5.03
C LEU A 176 7.69 4.60 -4.33
N VAL A 177 7.12 5.67 -4.89
CA VAL A 177 7.10 7.01 -4.28
C VAL A 177 5.63 7.42 -4.14
N ASN A 178 5.12 7.35 -2.94
CA ASN A 178 3.72 7.63 -2.63
C ASN A 178 3.61 8.92 -1.82
N ARG A 179 2.56 9.70 -2.05
CA ARG A 179 2.16 10.71 -1.07
C ARG A 179 1.60 10.03 0.18
N PHE A 180 1.66 10.71 1.31
CA PHE A 180 0.84 10.34 2.46
C PHE A 180 -0.64 10.32 2.06
N ASN A 181 -1.36 9.27 2.43
CA ASN A 181 -2.79 9.13 2.18
C ASN A 181 -3.54 9.02 3.50
N ILE A 182 -4.47 9.93 3.74
CA ILE A 182 -5.21 10.02 4.99
C ILE A 182 -6.08 8.77 5.15
N GLY A 183 -5.92 8.08 6.26
CA GLY A 183 -6.65 6.86 6.61
C GLY A 183 -6.07 6.22 7.87
N GLY A 184 -6.79 5.33 8.52
CA GLY A 184 -6.36 4.58 9.70
C GLY A 184 -5.77 5.49 10.79
N LEU A 185 -4.58 5.14 11.30
CA LEU A 185 -3.83 5.98 12.26
C LEU A 185 -3.43 7.32 11.67
N GLY A 186 -3.27 7.41 10.34
CA GLY A 186 -2.93 8.65 9.66
C GLY A 186 -3.98 9.75 9.80
N ILE A 187 -5.23 9.42 10.13
CA ILE A 187 -6.27 10.43 10.41
C ILE A 187 -5.88 11.28 11.63
N GLY A 188 -5.50 10.62 12.73
CA GLY A 188 -5.09 11.30 13.95
C GLY A 188 -3.78 12.07 13.85
N ASN A 189 -2.91 11.69 12.90
CA ASN A 189 -1.60 12.30 12.67
C ASN A 189 -1.57 13.23 11.45
N ALA A 190 -2.72 13.46 10.80
CA ALA A 190 -2.78 14.21 9.54
C ALA A 190 -2.14 15.60 9.63
N ARG A 191 -2.36 16.31 10.75
CA ARG A 191 -1.80 17.65 10.99
C ARG A 191 -0.26 17.70 10.89
N GLU A 192 0.42 16.62 11.27
CA GLU A 192 1.89 16.55 11.28
C GLU A 192 2.46 16.02 9.95
N LEU A 193 1.66 15.27 9.18
CA LEU A 193 2.13 14.52 8.02
C LEU A 193 1.72 15.12 6.69
N VAL A 194 0.59 15.84 6.67
CA VAL A 194 0.05 16.43 5.44
C VAL A 194 0.98 17.53 4.94
N MET A 195 1.17 17.56 3.65
CA MET A 195 1.85 18.61 2.91
C MET A 195 0.83 19.53 2.25
N SER A 196 1.11 20.82 2.17
CA SER A 196 0.41 21.72 1.26
C SER A 196 0.55 21.25 -0.19
N HIS A 197 -0.30 21.74 -1.09
CA HIS A 197 -0.19 21.42 -2.53
C HIS A 197 1.16 21.86 -3.11
N ALA A 198 1.70 23.00 -2.63
CA ALA A 198 3.00 23.49 -3.06
C ALA A 198 4.13 22.57 -2.63
N GLU A 199 4.17 22.16 -1.35
CA GLU A 199 5.15 21.21 -0.83
C GLU A 199 5.05 19.84 -1.52
N LEU A 200 3.82 19.37 -1.78
CA LEU A 200 3.60 18.10 -2.45
C LEU A 200 4.15 18.10 -3.88
N ARG A 201 3.87 19.19 -4.65
CA ARG A 201 4.41 19.36 -6.00
C ARG A 201 5.94 19.44 -5.99
N GLU A 202 6.51 20.20 -5.07
CA GLU A 202 7.96 20.33 -4.91
C GLU A 202 8.59 18.97 -4.54
N ALA A 203 8.02 18.25 -3.59
CA ALA A 203 8.51 16.92 -3.18
C ALA A 203 8.53 15.93 -4.36
N PHE A 204 7.47 15.88 -5.17
CA PHE A 204 7.44 15.04 -6.36
C PHE A 204 8.39 15.54 -7.46
N ALA A 205 8.56 16.85 -7.61
CA ALA A 205 9.53 17.42 -8.58
C ALA A 205 10.97 17.04 -8.19
N ARG A 206 11.33 17.19 -6.92
CA ARG A 206 12.64 16.78 -6.37
C ARG A 206 12.87 15.27 -6.55
N ALA A 207 11.88 14.45 -6.18
CA ALA A 207 11.96 13.00 -6.38
C ALA A 207 12.14 12.63 -7.85
N ASN A 208 11.38 13.26 -8.76
CA ASN A 208 11.48 13.04 -10.20
C ASN A 208 12.85 13.43 -10.76
N ALA A 209 13.38 14.58 -10.38
CA ALA A 209 14.70 15.06 -10.79
C ALA A 209 15.82 14.11 -10.29
N LYS A 210 15.72 13.64 -9.03
CA LYS A 210 16.69 12.69 -8.48
C LYS A 210 16.61 11.33 -9.19
N LEU A 211 15.43 10.79 -9.45
CA LEU A 211 15.24 9.57 -10.21
C LEU A 211 15.83 9.68 -11.62
N GLN A 212 15.66 10.83 -12.27
CA GLN A 212 16.26 11.09 -13.58
C GLN A 212 17.80 11.07 -13.52
N GLN A 213 18.40 11.74 -12.51
CA GLN A 213 19.86 11.73 -12.30
C GLN A 213 20.39 10.33 -12.07
N LEU A 214 19.66 9.49 -11.36
CA LEU A 214 20.02 8.09 -11.05
C LEU A 214 19.67 7.12 -12.18
N ASN A 215 19.06 7.59 -13.28
CA ASN A 215 18.52 6.76 -14.37
C ASN A 215 17.54 5.68 -13.88
N LEU A 216 16.70 6.05 -12.90
CA LEU A 216 15.70 5.19 -12.29
C LEU A 216 14.29 5.67 -12.60
N ARG A 217 13.32 4.79 -12.42
CA ARG A 217 11.88 5.09 -12.49
C ARG A 217 11.19 4.64 -11.23
N ALA A 218 10.08 5.32 -10.90
CA ALA A 218 9.23 4.96 -9.77
C ALA A 218 7.77 4.86 -10.19
N HIS A 219 6.97 4.24 -9.31
CA HIS A 219 5.52 4.22 -9.40
C HIS A 219 4.92 4.92 -8.17
N SER A 220 3.83 5.65 -8.38
CA SER A 220 2.99 6.15 -7.30
C SER A 220 1.68 5.38 -7.29
N GLY A 221 1.50 4.53 -6.27
CA GLY A 221 0.32 3.66 -6.12
C GLY A 221 -0.87 4.34 -5.44
N VAL A 222 -0.70 5.56 -4.95
CA VAL A 222 -1.76 6.35 -4.32
C VAL A 222 -2.39 7.27 -5.35
N CYS A 223 -3.67 7.05 -5.66
CA CYS A 223 -4.42 7.90 -6.55
C CYS A 223 -4.40 9.35 -6.05
N THR A 224 -3.89 10.27 -6.86
CA THR A 224 -3.80 11.69 -6.52
C THR A 224 -4.64 12.49 -7.51
N PRO A 225 -5.44 13.48 -7.05
CA PRO A 225 -6.19 14.33 -7.95
C PRO A 225 -5.29 15.06 -8.95
N MET A 226 -5.66 15.04 -10.24
CA MET A 226 -4.85 15.64 -11.30
C MET A 226 -4.80 17.17 -11.23
N CYS A 227 -5.69 17.81 -10.50
CA CYS A 227 -5.64 19.24 -10.20
C CYS A 227 -4.61 19.58 -9.11
N VAL A 228 -4.21 18.59 -8.30
CA VAL A 228 -3.13 18.73 -7.31
C VAL A 228 -1.78 18.42 -7.94
N LEU A 229 -1.66 17.26 -8.62
CA LEU A 229 -0.46 16.84 -9.32
C LEU A 229 -0.79 16.50 -10.78
N ASN A 230 -0.17 17.21 -11.72
CA ASN A 230 -0.28 16.87 -13.13
C ASN A 230 0.76 15.76 -13.47
N PRO A 231 0.35 14.52 -13.75
CA PRO A 231 1.28 13.41 -14.00
C PRO A 231 2.27 13.64 -15.15
N LYS A 232 1.94 14.54 -16.10
CA LYS A 232 2.81 14.83 -17.24
C LYS A 232 4.07 15.60 -16.87
N GLU A 233 4.12 16.21 -15.70
CA GLU A 233 5.28 16.97 -15.20
C GLU A 233 6.37 16.09 -14.59
N TYR A 234 6.09 14.79 -14.39
CA TYR A 234 6.96 13.87 -13.66
C TYR A 234 7.31 12.65 -14.51
N SER A 235 8.20 12.83 -15.49
CA SER A 235 8.51 11.81 -16.52
C SER A 235 9.07 10.49 -15.99
N ASN A 236 9.71 10.50 -14.82
CA ASN A 236 10.29 9.32 -14.17
C ASN A 236 9.38 8.68 -13.11
N ILE A 237 8.15 9.22 -12.92
CA ILE A 237 7.17 8.68 -11.97
C ILE A 237 5.87 8.35 -12.71
N THR A 238 5.47 7.09 -12.68
CA THR A 238 4.18 6.65 -13.22
C THR A 238 3.13 6.70 -12.14
N PHE A 239 2.07 7.49 -12.34
CA PHE A 239 0.97 7.62 -11.39
C PHE A 239 -0.17 6.67 -11.74
N THR A 240 -0.68 5.95 -10.73
CA THR A 240 -1.88 5.14 -10.85
C THR A 240 -3.15 5.97 -10.68
N HIS A 241 -4.22 5.51 -11.31
CA HIS A 241 -5.55 6.08 -11.17
C HIS A 241 -6.50 5.05 -10.56
N CYS A 242 -7.57 5.51 -9.93
CA CYS A 242 -8.57 4.64 -9.35
C CYS A 242 -9.33 3.91 -10.46
N THR A 243 -9.06 2.61 -10.63
CA THR A 243 -9.77 1.77 -11.60
C THR A 243 -11.16 1.46 -11.09
N THR A 244 -12.18 1.71 -11.91
CA THR A 244 -13.60 1.54 -11.55
C THR A 244 -14.17 0.16 -11.90
N ASP A 245 -13.51 -0.57 -12.79
CA ASP A 245 -13.87 -1.95 -13.09
C ASP A 245 -13.32 -2.90 -12.01
N LEU A 246 -14.21 -3.59 -11.31
CA LEU A 246 -13.87 -4.47 -10.19
C LEU A 246 -13.05 -5.70 -10.61
N ARG A 247 -13.18 -6.16 -11.84
CA ARG A 247 -12.44 -7.34 -12.32
C ARG A 247 -10.99 -7.02 -12.68
N SER A 248 -10.69 -5.77 -13.02
CA SER A 248 -9.36 -5.34 -13.39
C SER A 248 -8.60 -4.61 -12.28
N ARG A 249 -9.28 -4.19 -11.20
CA ARG A 249 -8.63 -3.50 -10.09
C ARG A 249 -8.03 -4.45 -9.05
N PRO A 250 -7.04 -3.98 -8.25
CA PRO A 250 -6.61 -4.69 -7.06
C PRO A 250 -7.72 -4.74 -6.02
N LEU A 251 -8.25 -5.94 -5.77
CA LEU A 251 -9.18 -6.20 -4.67
C LEU A 251 -8.39 -6.54 -3.40
N THR A 252 -9.02 -6.36 -2.26
CA THR A 252 -8.47 -6.84 -0.98
C THR A 252 -9.40 -7.88 -0.38
N VAL A 253 -8.81 -8.99 0.07
CA VAL A 253 -9.49 -10.02 0.84
C VAL A 253 -8.74 -10.18 2.16
N ASN A 254 -9.43 -10.09 3.29
CA ASN A 254 -8.78 -10.33 4.58
C ASN A 254 -8.85 -11.82 4.96
N TYR A 255 -8.11 -12.20 5.99
CA TYR A 255 -8.05 -13.59 6.48
C TYR A 255 -9.42 -14.15 6.94
N ARG A 256 -10.41 -13.29 7.26
CA ARG A 256 -11.77 -13.69 7.61
C ARG A 256 -12.67 -13.90 6.37
N GLY A 257 -12.17 -13.59 5.18
CA GLY A 257 -12.90 -13.73 3.92
C GLY A 257 -13.68 -12.49 3.46
N ASP A 258 -13.56 -11.36 4.17
CA ASP A 258 -14.20 -10.12 3.73
C ASP A 258 -13.49 -9.56 2.51
N VAL A 259 -14.28 -9.25 1.48
CA VAL A 259 -13.83 -8.65 0.22
C VAL A 259 -14.06 -7.15 0.26
N ARG A 260 -13.05 -6.38 -0.12
CA ARG A 260 -13.10 -4.91 -0.16
C ARG A 260 -12.62 -4.38 -1.51
N PHE A 261 -13.04 -3.16 -1.86
CA PHE A 261 -12.62 -2.50 -3.11
C PHE A 261 -11.09 -2.35 -3.25
N CYS A 262 -10.39 -2.09 -2.18
CA CYS A 262 -8.94 -2.00 -2.09
C CYS A 262 -8.50 -2.02 -0.62
N ASN A 263 -7.20 -2.10 -0.38
CA ASN A 263 -6.62 -2.09 0.97
C ASN A 263 -6.88 -0.78 1.76
N HIS A 264 -7.23 0.31 1.08
CA HIS A 264 -7.62 1.57 1.70
C HIS A 264 -9.11 1.66 2.07
N SER A 265 -10.00 0.97 1.34
CA SER A 265 -11.44 1.08 1.57
C SER A 265 -11.84 0.33 2.84
N PRO A 266 -12.62 0.95 3.74
CA PRO A 266 -13.22 0.25 4.89
C PRO A 266 -14.42 -0.58 4.48
N ARG A 267 -14.98 -0.36 3.29
CA ARG A 267 -16.24 -0.98 2.82
C ARG A 267 -16.05 -2.44 2.48
N VAL A 268 -16.77 -3.30 3.20
CA VAL A 268 -16.90 -4.71 2.90
C VAL A 268 -18.01 -4.90 1.84
N LEU A 269 -17.66 -5.54 0.74
CA LEU A 269 -18.55 -5.85 -0.39
C LEU A 269 -19.37 -7.14 -0.15
N GLY A 270 -18.76 -8.08 0.55
CA GLY A 270 -19.30 -9.38 0.88
C GLY A 270 -18.20 -10.25 1.51
N ASN A 271 -18.54 -11.51 1.80
CA ASN A 271 -17.62 -12.46 2.41
C ASN A 271 -17.58 -13.76 1.60
N ILE A 272 -16.38 -14.18 1.15
CA ILE A 272 -16.21 -15.36 0.29
C ILE A 272 -16.63 -16.68 0.96
N HIS A 273 -16.77 -16.72 2.30
CA HIS A 273 -17.29 -17.90 3.00
C HIS A 273 -18.81 -18.00 2.96
N GLN A 274 -19.50 -16.91 2.60
CA GLN A 274 -20.97 -16.83 2.56
C GLN A 274 -21.52 -16.90 1.14
N GLU A 275 -20.78 -16.34 0.16
CA GLU A 275 -21.17 -16.28 -1.25
C GLU A 275 -19.94 -16.37 -2.15
N SER A 276 -20.12 -16.59 -3.46
CA SER A 276 -18.98 -16.66 -4.38
C SER A 276 -18.38 -15.28 -4.66
N LEU A 277 -17.08 -15.25 -4.97
CA LEU A 277 -16.41 -14.00 -5.34
C LEU A 277 -17.07 -13.32 -6.54
N ASP A 278 -17.48 -14.11 -7.55
CA ASP A 278 -18.19 -13.57 -8.72
C ASP A 278 -19.50 -12.89 -8.36
N ALA A 279 -20.33 -13.49 -7.48
CA ALA A 279 -21.58 -12.88 -7.02
C ALA A 279 -21.32 -11.56 -6.26
N ILE A 280 -20.28 -11.52 -5.43
CA ILE A 280 -19.86 -10.29 -4.74
C ILE A 280 -19.50 -9.20 -5.77
N LEU A 281 -18.70 -9.53 -6.78
CA LEU A 281 -18.24 -8.56 -7.77
C LEU A 281 -19.37 -8.05 -8.66
N GLU A 282 -20.25 -8.93 -9.14
CA GLU A 282 -21.39 -8.55 -9.98
C GLU A 282 -22.33 -7.59 -9.28
N ARG A 283 -22.72 -7.91 -8.04
CA ARG A 283 -23.55 -7.04 -7.20
C ARG A 283 -22.88 -5.70 -6.94
N SER A 284 -21.59 -5.71 -6.62
CA SER A 284 -20.84 -4.52 -6.23
C SER A 284 -20.47 -3.63 -7.40
N GLN A 285 -20.40 -4.16 -8.63
CA GLN A 285 -20.15 -3.35 -9.83
C GLN A 285 -21.32 -2.38 -10.09
N SER A 286 -22.54 -2.76 -9.74
CA SER A 286 -23.74 -1.91 -9.85
C SER A 286 -23.93 -0.96 -8.67
N ASP A 287 -23.18 -1.14 -7.56
CA ASP A 287 -23.18 -0.20 -6.44
C ASP A 287 -22.65 1.18 -6.90
N GLY A 288 -23.36 2.24 -6.60
CA GLY A 288 -23.03 3.62 -7.01
C GLY A 288 -21.68 4.18 -6.53
N TYR A 289 -20.83 3.37 -5.88
CA TYR A 289 -19.52 3.78 -5.35
C TYR A 289 -18.66 4.52 -6.37
N PHE A 290 -18.58 4.03 -7.61
CA PHE A 290 -17.78 4.66 -8.66
C PHE A 290 -18.59 5.61 -9.56
N ALA A 291 -19.91 5.57 -9.50
CA ALA A 291 -20.78 6.43 -10.28
C ALA A 291 -20.96 7.82 -9.63
N SER A 292 -20.87 7.91 -8.31
CA SER A 292 -20.98 9.17 -7.60
C SER A 292 -19.85 10.14 -7.97
N ARG A 293 -20.24 11.37 -8.30
CA ARG A 293 -19.33 12.46 -8.70
C ARG A 293 -19.42 13.57 -7.66
N PRO A 294 -18.33 13.89 -6.94
CA PRO A 294 -18.32 14.99 -6.00
C PRO A 294 -18.67 16.33 -6.66
N ALA A 295 -19.34 17.22 -5.92
CA ALA A 295 -19.78 18.51 -6.44
C ALA A 295 -18.59 19.35 -6.96
N GLU A 296 -17.46 19.29 -6.30
CA GLU A 296 -16.21 19.98 -6.68
C GLU A 296 -15.68 19.50 -8.04
N CYS A 297 -16.05 18.32 -8.46
CA CYS A 297 -15.66 17.75 -9.75
C CYS A 297 -16.74 17.88 -10.83
N ALA A 298 -17.90 18.50 -10.55
CA ALA A 298 -19.06 18.50 -11.45
C ALA A 298 -18.76 18.98 -12.87
N SER A 299 -17.94 20.00 -13.05
CA SER A 299 -17.53 20.55 -14.35
C SER A 299 -16.16 20.07 -14.83
N CYS A 300 -15.50 19.16 -14.10
CA CYS A 300 -14.13 18.77 -14.39
C CYS A 300 -14.05 17.87 -15.63
N THR A 301 -13.29 18.31 -16.64
CA THR A 301 -13.06 17.54 -17.90
C THR A 301 -12.15 16.31 -17.71
N LEU A 302 -11.40 16.26 -16.60
CA LEU A 302 -10.51 15.13 -16.28
C LEU A 302 -11.19 14.03 -15.44
N TRP A 303 -12.49 14.17 -15.16
CA TRP A 303 -13.23 13.25 -14.27
C TRP A 303 -13.04 11.78 -14.64
N GLU A 304 -13.19 11.45 -15.91
CA GLU A 304 -13.14 10.05 -16.38
C GLU A 304 -11.80 9.35 -16.07
N ARG A 305 -10.73 10.12 -15.96
CA ARG A 305 -9.37 9.61 -15.64
C ARG A 305 -9.03 9.76 -14.17
N CYS A 306 -9.41 10.88 -13.57
CA CYS A 306 -8.99 11.27 -12.22
C CYS A 306 -9.87 10.65 -11.12
N ARG A 307 -11.19 10.60 -11.36
CA ARG A 307 -12.20 10.11 -10.39
C ARG A 307 -12.13 10.80 -9.02
N GLY A 308 -11.56 12.02 -8.93
CA GLY A 308 -11.46 12.80 -7.70
C GLY A 308 -10.39 12.33 -6.72
N GLY A 309 -9.40 11.54 -7.17
CA GLY A 309 -8.33 11.00 -6.32
C GLY A 309 -8.70 9.72 -5.56
N CYS A 310 -8.26 9.59 -4.31
CA CYS A 310 -8.52 8.42 -3.49
C CYS A 310 -9.87 8.49 -2.77
N ARG A 311 -10.89 7.84 -3.31
CA ARG A 311 -12.24 7.79 -2.75
C ARG A 311 -12.29 7.10 -1.38
N ALA A 312 -11.42 6.11 -1.17
CA ALA A 312 -11.32 5.40 0.10
C ALA A 312 -10.78 6.30 1.23
N ALA A 313 -9.90 7.26 0.92
CA ALA A 313 -9.46 8.24 1.91
C ALA A 313 -10.62 9.18 2.33
N SER A 314 -11.44 9.60 1.36
CA SER A 314 -12.68 10.35 1.62
C SER A 314 -13.63 9.57 2.52
N GLU A 315 -13.84 8.29 2.22
CA GLU A 315 -14.71 7.41 2.99
C GLU A 315 -14.21 7.22 4.43
N GLN A 316 -12.89 7.02 4.62
CA GLN A 316 -12.32 6.89 5.96
C GLN A 316 -12.39 8.18 6.79
N LEU A 317 -12.17 9.34 6.17
CA LEU A 317 -12.13 10.61 6.89
C LEU A 317 -13.53 11.21 7.12
N TYR A 318 -14.39 11.14 6.11
CA TYR A 318 -15.70 11.82 6.12
C TYR A 318 -16.88 10.88 6.30
N GLY A 319 -16.66 9.56 6.36
CA GLY A 319 -17.74 8.55 6.41
C GLY A 319 -18.49 8.38 5.09
N THR A 320 -18.08 9.06 4.02
CA THR A 320 -18.71 9.00 2.71
C THR A 320 -17.69 9.06 1.58
N PHE A 321 -17.99 8.38 0.49
CA PHE A 321 -17.18 8.42 -0.73
C PHE A 321 -17.65 9.49 -1.73
N ASP A 322 -18.68 10.27 -1.40
CA ASP A 322 -19.25 11.30 -2.27
C ASP A 322 -18.49 12.62 -2.25
N ARG A 323 -17.49 12.72 -1.40
CA ARG A 323 -16.57 13.86 -1.32
C ARG A 323 -15.27 13.57 -2.07
N VAL A 324 -14.57 14.63 -2.42
CA VAL A 324 -13.24 14.54 -3.02
C VAL A 324 -12.20 14.01 -2.05
N ASP A 325 -11.07 13.56 -2.60
CA ASP A 325 -9.89 13.18 -1.82
C ASP A 325 -9.52 14.29 -0.81
N PRO A 326 -9.30 13.95 0.47
CA PRO A 326 -8.94 14.93 1.50
C PRO A 326 -7.72 15.79 1.18
N VAL A 327 -6.81 15.31 0.31
CA VAL A 327 -5.65 16.10 -0.13
C VAL A 327 -6.06 17.40 -0.83
N LEU A 328 -7.26 17.51 -1.39
CA LEU A 328 -7.78 18.75 -1.98
C LEU A 328 -8.10 19.83 -0.95
N SER A 329 -8.24 19.48 0.32
CA SER A 329 -8.57 20.42 1.39
C SER A 329 -7.35 20.82 2.24
N THR A 330 -6.14 20.47 1.82
CA THR A 330 -4.93 20.70 2.64
C THR A 330 -4.38 22.12 2.56
N ASP A 331 -4.84 22.91 1.60
CA ASP A 331 -4.45 24.33 1.44
C ASP A 331 -5.47 25.30 2.07
N ASN A 332 -6.53 24.80 2.75
CA ASN A 332 -7.57 25.61 3.38
C ASN A 332 -7.37 25.71 4.89
#